data_c7ab7a846b693b774975ed68febadf2b
#
_entry.id   c7ab7a846b693b774975ed68febadf2b
#
_cell.length_a   1.000
_cell.length_b   1.000
_cell.length_c   1.000
_cell.angle_alpha   90.00
_cell.angle_beta   90.00
_cell.angle_gamma   90.00
#
_symmetry.space_group_name_H-M   'P 1'
#
loop_
_entity.id
_entity.type
_entity.pdbx_description
1 polymer ?
#
loop_
_entity_poly.entity_id
_entity_poly.type
_entity_poly.pdbx_seq_one_letter_code
_entity_poly.pdbx_strand_id
1 'polypeptide(L)'
;MQVGDSRTPPIPAAPERGDAFRSDGPVVIVGGGFGGLYTALSLASRPDHPPLLLIEPNDRFLFLPLLYELLSGELRAWEIAPRYDSLLAGPGVGWLQDRVLSVNTHDRELRTAGGDRLTYSALVLATGSSENTFSVPGAAEHGFTFRSLADVARLQEVIQELARRERPLQRLAIVGGGPTGVELACKVADMLQGSCVVELIEQGDQLLSQARAFNREQALSALRRRDVRLRLRTRVEAVAPDHLTLTLPAAADGLRPTREELPVRAVIWTAGLRFQPPLLTPSPPLELSGRLRCHPDLRLVGHGDVFVVGDLASVAGPQTDPPSQAPPTAQVAFQQAPVAARNVMHALAGEPLEPFLWNDLGEMLSLGKGEASLTGGGLTLAGAPAFLLRRLAYLTRLPGLPQQLRVAAGWLADR
;
A
#
# COMPACT_ATOMS: atom_id res chain seq x y z
N MET A 1 -13.53 -31.82 -21.91
CA MET A 1 -12.50 -30.75 -21.92
C MET A 1 -11.99 -30.62 -20.50
N GLN A 2 -10.81 -31.23 -20.23
CA GLN A 2 -10.26 -31.31 -18.87
C GLN A 2 -9.75 -29.95 -18.46
N VAL A 3 -10.22 -29.46 -17.32
CA VAL A 3 -9.68 -28.27 -16.63
C VAL A 3 -8.33 -28.67 -16.08
N GLY A 4 -7.25 -28.06 -16.60
CA GLY A 4 -5.89 -28.30 -16.17
C GLY A 4 -5.70 -27.83 -14.72
N ASP A 5 -5.23 -28.77 -13.90
CA ASP A 5 -4.84 -28.59 -12.50
C ASP A 5 -3.66 -27.63 -12.39
N SER A 6 -3.93 -26.34 -12.12
CA SER A 6 -2.92 -25.29 -11.93
C SER A 6 -2.36 -25.32 -10.52
N ARG A 7 -1.74 -26.42 -10.10
CA ARG A 7 -0.98 -26.46 -8.85
C ARG A 7 0.31 -25.68 -9.01
N THR A 8 0.46 -24.63 -8.24
CA THR A 8 1.74 -23.91 -8.09
C THR A 8 2.81 -24.94 -7.68
N PRO A 9 3.96 -25.03 -8.37
CA PRO A 9 5.00 -25.99 -8.01
C PRO A 9 5.45 -25.77 -6.56
N PRO A 10 5.80 -26.83 -5.83
CA PRO A 10 6.24 -26.73 -4.44
C PRO A 10 7.48 -25.82 -4.34
N ILE A 11 7.55 -25.06 -3.25
CA ILE A 11 8.71 -24.21 -2.95
C ILE A 11 9.91 -25.12 -2.71
N PRO A 12 11.03 -24.94 -3.45
CA PRO A 12 12.23 -25.73 -3.18
C PRO A 12 12.70 -25.51 -1.74
N ALA A 13 13.33 -26.53 -1.15
CA ALA A 13 13.90 -26.42 0.20
C ALA A 13 14.90 -25.24 0.26
N ALA A 14 14.97 -24.62 1.44
CA ALA A 14 15.94 -23.53 1.65
C ALA A 14 17.36 -24.06 1.34
N PRO A 15 18.23 -23.24 0.70
CA PRO A 15 19.59 -23.67 0.39
C PRO A 15 20.31 -24.09 1.67
N GLU A 16 20.95 -25.24 1.61
CA GLU A 16 21.78 -25.75 2.70
C GLU A 16 22.96 -24.79 2.96
N ARG A 17 23.42 -24.75 4.21
CA ARG A 17 24.51 -23.92 4.73
C ARG A 17 25.78 -24.09 3.87
N GLY A 18 26.07 -23.16 2.97
CA GLY A 18 27.22 -23.28 2.08
C GLY A 18 27.97 -22.00 1.75
N ASP A 19 27.30 -20.86 1.72
CA ASP A 19 27.98 -19.60 1.45
C ASP A 19 28.08 -18.78 2.73
N ALA A 20 29.30 -18.74 3.28
CA ALA A 20 29.63 -17.91 4.44
C ALA A 20 29.25 -16.44 4.11
N PHE A 21 28.40 -15.87 4.94
CA PHE A 21 28.09 -14.45 4.86
C PHE A 21 29.38 -13.64 4.90
N ARG A 22 29.65 -12.81 3.88
CA ARG A 22 30.73 -11.83 3.97
C ARG A 22 30.29 -10.78 5.00
N SER A 23 31.01 -10.68 6.10
CA SER A 23 30.74 -9.74 7.19
C SER A 23 31.01 -8.28 6.84
N ASP A 24 31.55 -7.99 5.65
CA ASP A 24 32.11 -6.71 5.27
C ASP A 24 31.13 -5.93 4.38
N GLY A 25 30.15 -5.27 4.97
CA GLY A 25 29.23 -4.41 4.28
C GLY A 25 28.02 -4.04 5.13
N PRO A 26 27.29 -2.97 4.78
CA PRO A 26 26.06 -2.61 5.46
C PRO A 26 24.95 -3.61 5.15
N VAL A 27 23.96 -3.69 6.04
CA VAL A 27 22.64 -4.19 5.68
C VAL A 27 21.94 -3.07 4.91
N VAL A 28 21.59 -3.36 3.65
CA VAL A 28 20.92 -2.38 2.79
C VAL A 28 19.43 -2.66 2.77
N ILE A 29 18.63 -1.62 3.02
CA ILE A 29 17.17 -1.66 2.94
C ILE A 29 16.73 -0.81 1.76
N VAL A 30 16.01 -1.38 0.80
CA VAL A 30 15.55 -0.71 -0.42
C VAL A 30 14.06 -0.42 -0.33
N GLY A 31 13.71 0.86 -0.23
CA GLY A 31 12.35 1.36 -0.04
C GLY A 31 12.05 1.73 1.42
N GLY A 32 11.57 2.95 1.62
CA GLY A 32 11.33 3.56 2.92
C GLY A 32 9.87 3.49 3.41
N GLY A 33 9.01 2.67 2.80
CA GLY A 33 7.64 2.46 3.26
C GLY A 33 7.54 1.73 4.61
N PHE A 34 6.34 1.25 4.94
CA PHE A 34 6.10 0.54 6.22
C PHE A 34 7.06 -0.63 6.44
N GLY A 35 7.29 -1.48 5.43
CA GLY A 35 8.20 -2.61 5.56
C GLY A 35 9.64 -2.15 5.80
N GLY A 36 10.16 -1.28 4.94
CA GLY A 36 11.57 -0.91 4.98
C GLY A 36 11.95 -0.01 6.15
N LEU A 37 11.22 1.09 6.38
CA LEU A 37 11.51 1.99 7.50
C LEU A 37 11.43 1.26 8.85
N TYR A 38 10.36 0.48 9.09
CA TYR A 38 10.22 -0.22 10.37
C TYR A 38 11.21 -1.38 10.51
N THR A 39 11.68 -2.00 9.42
CA THR A 39 12.80 -2.94 9.46
C THR A 39 14.09 -2.23 9.85
N ALA A 40 14.38 -1.07 9.25
CA ALA A 40 15.56 -0.27 9.58
C ALA A 40 15.57 0.16 11.06
N LEU A 41 14.44 0.68 11.56
CA LEU A 41 14.30 1.08 12.97
C LEU A 41 14.39 -0.13 13.93
N SER A 42 13.83 -1.28 13.54
CA SER A 42 13.91 -2.51 14.34
C SER A 42 15.33 -3.08 14.40
N LEU A 43 16.10 -2.98 13.31
CA LEU A 43 17.52 -3.33 13.28
C LEU A 43 18.32 -2.36 14.16
N ALA A 44 18.13 -1.07 13.99
CA ALA A 44 18.85 -0.02 14.71
C ALA A 44 18.60 -0.03 16.23
N SER A 45 17.50 -0.63 16.68
CA SER A 45 17.22 -0.80 18.12
C SER A 45 18.07 -1.89 18.80
N ARG A 46 18.85 -2.67 18.02
CA ARG A 46 19.70 -3.74 18.52
C ARG A 46 21.13 -3.22 18.75
N PRO A 47 21.77 -3.52 19.87
CA PRO A 47 23.10 -2.98 20.18
C PRO A 47 24.19 -3.45 19.19
N ASP A 48 24.06 -4.67 18.66
CA ASP A 48 25.08 -5.33 17.83
C ASP A 48 24.72 -5.32 16.34
N HIS A 49 23.90 -4.35 15.89
CA HIS A 49 23.54 -4.26 14.48
C HIS A 49 24.75 -3.82 13.63
N PRO A 50 24.93 -4.38 12.42
CA PRO A 50 25.92 -3.89 11.46
C PRO A 50 25.55 -2.48 10.97
N PRO A 51 26.42 -1.80 10.21
CA PRO A 51 26.05 -0.56 9.53
C PRO A 51 24.77 -0.75 8.71
N LEU A 52 23.85 0.21 8.82
CA LEU A 52 22.54 0.17 8.16
C LEU A 52 22.45 1.29 7.13
N LEU A 53 21.92 0.98 5.94
CA LEU A 53 21.67 1.95 4.87
C LEU A 53 20.25 1.77 4.32
N LEU A 54 19.42 2.80 4.47
CA LEU A 54 18.12 2.89 3.81
C LEU A 54 18.28 3.66 2.49
N ILE A 55 17.80 3.08 1.37
CA ILE A 55 17.76 3.74 0.06
C ILE A 55 16.31 4.00 -0.30
N GLU A 56 15.94 5.29 -0.39
CA GLU A 56 14.56 5.72 -0.66
C GLU A 56 14.59 7.05 -1.43
N PRO A 57 13.93 7.15 -2.60
CA PRO A 57 13.97 8.36 -3.42
C PRO A 57 13.22 9.56 -2.83
N ASN A 58 12.24 9.34 -1.97
CA ASN A 58 11.50 10.44 -1.33
C ASN A 58 12.25 10.97 -0.11
N ASP A 59 12.04 12.24 0.25
CA ASP A 59 12.63 12.85 1.44
C ASP A 59 11.83 12.60 2.73
N ARG A 60 10.64 11.99 2.60
CA ARG A 60 9.68 11.79 3.69
C ARG A 60 9.08 10.39 3.66
N PHE A 61 8.92 9.83 4.84
CA PHE A 61 7.99 8.74 5.05
C PHE A 61 6.55 9.23 4.86
N LEU A 62 5.67 8.44 4.31
CA LEU A 62 4.26 8.77 4.17
C LEU A 62 3.38 7.71 4.83
N PHE A 63 2.61 8.11 5.84
CA PHE A 63 1.65 7.24 6.51
C PHE A 63 0.36 7.17 5.68
N LEU A 64 0.37 6.37 4.60
CA LEU A 64 -0.71 6.24 3.62
C LEU A 64 -2.13 6.07 4.21
N PRO A 65 -2.35 5.29 5.29
CA PRO A 65 -3.70 5.13 5.85
C PRO A 65 -4.33 6.42 6.39
N LEU A 66 -3.56 7.49 6.58
CA LEU A 66 -4.05 8.81 7.00
C LEU A 66 -4.05 9.85 5.87
N LEU A 67 -3.81 9.43 4.64
CA LEU A 67 -3.76 10.34 3.49
C LEU A 67 -5.14 10.98 3.18
N TYR A 68 -6.21 10.27 3.50
CA TYR A 68 -7.59 10.74 3.35
C TYR A 68 -7.89 11.95 4.24
N GLU A 69 -7.38 11.94 5.48
CA GLU A 69 -7.54 13.04 6.43
C GLU A 69 -6.71 14.25 6.04
N LEU A 70 -5.56 14.04 5.37
CA LEU A 70 -4.80 15.13 4.76
C LEU A 70 -5.57 15.75 3.58
N LEU A 71 -6.18 14.94 2.72
CA LEU A 71 -6.98 15.42 1.60
C LEU A 71 -8.13 16.31 2.08
N SER A 72 -8.85 15.90 3.13
CA SER A 72 -9.99 16.62 3.69
C SER A 72 -9.61 17.77 4.63
N GLY A 73 -8.32 17.98 4.90
CA GLY A 73 -7.82 19.03 5.80
C GLY A 73 -7.99 18.73 7.30
N GLU A 74 -8.33 17.50 7.66
CA GLU A 74 -8.43 17.05 9.07
C GLU A 74 -7.07 16.86 9.72
N LEU A 75 -6.02 16.64 8.92
CA LEU A 75 -4.61 16.51 9.33
C LEU A 75 -3.71 17.36 8.45
N ARG A 76 -2.52 17.67 8.97
CA ARG A 76 -1.47 18.42 8.28
C ARG A 76 -0.39 17.47 7.78
N ALA A 77 0.33 17.85 6.71
CA ALA A 77 1.36 17.00 6.10
C ALA A 77 2.45 16.55 7.09
N TRP A 78 2.91 17.44 7.98
CA TRP A 78 3.93 17.11 8.96
C TRP A 78 3.51 16.02 9.98
N GLU A 79 2.20 15.83 10.19
CA GLU A 79 1.67 14.82 11.12
C GLU A 79 1.85 13.41 10.55
N ILE A 80 1.68 13.25 9.25
CA ILE A 80 1.68 11.94 8.58
C ILE A 80 2.88 11.70 7.67
N ALA A 81 3.69 12.75 7.43
CA ALA A 81 4.85 12.68 6.53
C ALA A 81 6.12 13.28 7.16
N PRO A 82 6.66 12.65 8.24
CA PRO A 82 7.93 13.05 8.82
C PRO A 82 9.10 12.80 7.86
N ARG A 83 10.13 13.65 7.94
CA ARG A 83 11.34 13.54 7.10
C ARG A 83 12.24 12.39 7.55
N TYR A 84 12.88 11.72 6.59
CA TYR A 84 13.82 10.64 6.88
C TYR A 84 15.04 11.11 7.65
N ASP A 85 15.57 12.30 7.33
CA ASP A 85 16.71 12.87 8.08
C ASP A 85 16.42 12.97 9.58
N SER A 86 15.20 13.37 9.95
CA SER A 86 14.77 13.46 11.35
C SER A 86 14.48 12.11 11.99
N LEU A 87 13.93 11.16 11.22
CA LEU A 87 13.59 9.83 11.73
C LEU A 87 14.81 8.95 11.98
N LEU A 88 15.86 9.10 11.16
CA LEU A 88 17.00 8.20 11.11
C LEU A 88 18.25 8.73 11.82
N ALA A 89 18.32 10.03 12.11
CA ALA A 89 19.46 10.64 12.77
C ALA A 89 19.77 10.03 14.15
N GLY A 90 18.75 9.82 14.99
CA GLY A 90 18.91 9.23 16.32
C GLY A 90 19.29 7.75 16.29
N PRO A 91 18.63 6.90 15.49
CA PRO A 91 18.97 5.49 15.33
C PRO A 91 20.32 5.22 14.64
N GLY A 92 20.95 6.19 14.00
CA GLY A 92 22.22 5.98 13.32
C GLY A 92 22.12 5.19 12.00
N VAL A 93 20.95 5.19 11.37
CA VAL A 93 20.74 4.59 10.05
C VAL A 93 21.16 5.58 8.96
N GLY A 94 22.08 5.18 8.09
CA GLY A 94 22.41 5.94 6.89
C GLY A 94 21.21 6.03 5.96
N TRP A 95 21.00 7.19 5.32
CA TRP A 95 19.95 7.37 4.33
C TRP A 95 20.54 7.91 3.02
N LEU A 96 20.29 7.19 1.93
CA LEU A 96 20.62 7.61 0.58
C LEU A 96 19.32 7.93 -0.16
N GLN A 97 19.16 9.21 -0.51
CA GLN A 97 18.00 9.67 -1.28
C GLN A 97 18.19 9.32 -2.76
N ASP A 98 17.92 8.06 -3.10
CA ASP A 98 18.07 7.57 -4.47
C ASP A 98 17.14 6.37 -4.72
N ARG A 99 17.09 5.91 -5.96
CA ARG A 99 16.32 4.75 -6.41
C ARG A 99 17.27 3.63 -6.83
N VAL A 100 17.08 2.43 -6.29
CA VAL A 100 17.76 1.24 -6.76
C VAL A 100 17.15 0.78 -8.07
N LEU A 101 17.97 0.66 -9.10
CA LEU A 101 17.56 0.20 -10.45
C LEU A 101 17.75 -1.30 -10.62
N SER A 102 18.88 -1.84 -10.15
CA SER A 102 19.22 -3.24 -10.30
C SER A 102 20.00 -3.78 -9.10
N VAL A 103 19.89 -5.08 -8.91
CA VAL A 103 20.63 -5.85 -7.90
C VAL A 103 21.19 -7.12 -8.56
N ASN A 104 22.49 -7.30 -8.48
CA ASN A 104 23.15 -8.57 -8.76
C ASN A 104 23.29 -9.34 -7.44
N THR A 105 22.46 -10.36 -7.24
CA THR A 105 22.42 -11.11 -5.99
C THR A 105 23.58 -12.10 -5.85
N HIS A 106 24.24 -12.46 -6.95
CA HIS A 106 25.44 -13.31 -6.90
C HIS A 106 26.64 -12.53 -6.37
N ASP A 107 26.84 -11.30 -6.90
CA ASP A 107 27.98 -10.44 -6.52
C ASP A 107 27.67 -9.60 -5.28
N ARG A 108 26.42 -9.63 -4.78
CA ARG A 108 25.91 -8.77 -3.69
C ARG A 108 26.13 -7.28 -3.97
N GLU A 109 25.91 -6.87 -5.21
CA GLU A 109 26.05 -5.49 -5.68
C GLU A 109 24.68 -4.94 -6.12
N LEU A 110 24.41 -3.70 -5.78
CA LEU A 110 23.27 -2.96 -6.31
C LEU A 110 23.72 -1.68 -7.01
N ARG A 111 22.87 -1.19 -7.91
CA ARG A 111 23.09 0.06 -8.66
C ARG A 111 21.92 1.00 -8.47
N THR A 112 22.23 2.26 -8.24
CA THR A 112 21.25 3.32 -8.08
C THR A 112 21.08 4.14 -9.35
N ALA A 113 20.02 4.94 -9.39
CA ALA A 113 19.76 5.87 -10.50
C ALA A 113 20.81 6.98 -10.58
N GLY A 114 21.37 7.40 -9.43
CA GLY A 114 22.48 8.37 -9.35
C GLY A 114 23.82 7.82 -9.82
N GLY A 115 23.90 6.50 -10.08
CA GLY A 115 25.11 5.83 -10.61
C GLY A 115 25.97 5.15 -9.55
N ASP A 116 25.57 5.20 -8.29
CA ASP A 116 26.30 4.53 -7.21
C ASP A 116 26.27 3.00 -7.37
N ARG A 117 27.38 2.36 -7.01
CA ARG A 117 27.51 0.91 -6.86
C ARG A 117 27.82 0.60 -5.40
N LEU A 118 26.93 -0.16 -4.78
CA LEU A 118 27.01 -0.46 -3.36
C LEU A 118 26.99 -1.99 -3.16
N THR A 119 27.80 -2.47 -2.24
CA THR A 119 27.77 -3.87 -1.80
C THR A 119 27.03 -3.98 -0.47
N TYR A 120 26.52 -5.17 -0.17
CA TYR A 120 25.77 -5.43 1.06
C TYR A 120 26.16 -6.76 1.71
N SER A 121 26.03 -6.82 3.03
CA SER A 121 26.09 -8.07 3.80
C SER A 121 24.76 -8.82 3.78
N ALA A 122 23.66 -8.09 3.90
CA ALA A 122 22.29 -8.57 3.69
C ALA A 122 21.45 -7.49 3.04
N LEU A 123 20.42 -7.89 2.29
CA LEU A 123 19.54 -7.00 1.54
C LEU A 123 18.09 -7.19 1.97
N VAL A 124 17.37 -6.08 2.20
CA VAL A 124 15.92 -6.08 2.44
C VAL A 124 15.22 -5.32 1.31
N LEU A 125 14.41 -6.01 0.52
CA LEU A 125 13.60 -5.42 -0.55
C LEU A 125 12.21 -5.05 0.00
N ALA A 126 11.91 -3.75 0.02
CA ALA A 126 10.69 -3.19 0.59
C ALA A 126 10.05 -2.12 -0.33
N THR A 127 10.20 -2.27 -1.65
CA THR A 127 9.76 -1.27 -2.64
C THR A 127 8.23 -1.15 -2.79
N GLY A 128 7.47 -2.04 -2.14
CA GLY A 128 6.02 -1.96 -2.07
C GLY A 128 5.32 -2.18 -3.41
N SER A 129 4.30 -1.36 -3.65
CA SER A 129 3.44 -1.41 -4.83
C SER A 129 3.18 -0.01 -5.38
N SER A 130 2.77 0.05 -6.64
CA SER A 130 2.25 1.25 -7.31
C SER A 130 0.86 0.97 -7.90
N GLU A 131 0.21 1.99 -8.45
CA GLU A 131 -1.05 1.83 -9.14
C GLU A 131 -0.88 0.99 -10.43
N ASN A 132 -1.89 0.20 -10.72
CA ASN A 132 -1.99 -0.56 -11.96
C ASN A 132 -3.12 0.03 -12.82
N THR A 133 -2.78 0.64 -13.92
CA THR A 133 -3.77 1.14 -14.88
C THR A 133 -4.29 0.05 -15.82
N PHE A 134 -3.78 -1.18 -15.70
CA PHE A 134 -4.11 -2.32 -16.57
C PHE A 134 -3.99 -2.00 -18.06
N SER A 135 -3.10 -1.07 -18.40
CA SER A 135 -2.93 -0.53 -19.76
C SER A 135 -4.21 0.06 -20.37
N VAL A 136 -5.14 0.50 -19.54
CA VAL A 136 -6.33 1.23 -20.00
C VAL A 136 -5.87 2.55 -20.65
N PRO A 137 -6.21 2.79 -21.93
CA PRO A 137 -5.80 3.98 -22.64
C PRO A 137 -6.18 5.26 -21.89
N GLY A 138 -5.24 6.18 -21.74
CA GLY A 138 -5.41 7.46 -21.08
C GLY A 138 -5.50 7.41 -19.54
N ALA A 139 -5.57 6.24 -18.91
CA ALA A 139 -5.70 6.16 -17.45
C ALA A 139 -4.47 6.73 -16.71
N ALA A 140 -3.26 6.49 -17.21
CA ALA A 140 -2.03 7.05 -16.64
C ALA A 140 -1.86 8.55 -16.95
N GLU A 141 -2.44 9.04 -18.04
CA GLU A 141 -2.26 10.39 -18.57
C GLU A 141 -3.29 11.38 -18.00
N HIS A 142 -4.52 10.94 -17.87
CA HIS A 142 -5.67 11.76 -17.47
C HIS A 142 -6.24 11.39 -16.10
N GLY A 143 -5.85 10.26 -15.52
CA GLY A 143 -6.27 9.82 -14.19
C GLY A 143 -5.41 10.43 -13.08
N PHE A 144 -6.05 10.81 -11.98
CA PHE A 144 -5.35 11.15 -10.73
C PHE A 144 -5.07 9.89 -9.93
N THR A 145 -3.87 9.77 -9.39
CA THR A 145 -3.50 8.78 -8.40
C THR A 145 -3.70 9.31 -6.98
N PHE A 146 -3.61 8.43 -5.96
CA PHE A 146 -3.76 8.84 -4.57
C PHE A 146 -2.79 8.08 -3.67
N ARG A 147 -1.48 8.40 -3.79
CA ARG A 147 -0.40 7.73 -3.04
C ARG A 147 0.73 8.66 -2.59
N SER A 148 0.66 9.95 -2.92
CA SER A 148 1.71 10.91 -2.59
C SER A 148 1.12 12.24 -2.09
N LEU A 149 1.97 13.04 -1.44
CA LEU A 149 1.59 14.42 -1.06
C LEU A 149 1.28 15.28 -2.29
N ALA A 150 1.97 15.06 -3.40
CA ALA A 150 1.72 15.75 -4.66
C ALA A 150 0.34 15.38 -5.25
N ASP A 151 -0.06 14.12 -5.15
CA ASP A 151 -1.41 13.69 -5.56
C ASP A 151 -2.49 14.39 -4.73
N VAL A 152 -2.29 14.46 -3.41
CA VAL A 152 -3.23 15.16 -2.52
C VAL A 152 -3.35 16.63 -2.91
N ALA A 153 -2.24 17.34 -3.14
CA ALA A 153 -2.26 18.75 -3.52
C ALA A 153 -3.04 18.96 -4.83
N ARG A 154 -2.75 18.17 -5.87
CA ARG A 154 -3.47 18.24 -7.15
C ARG A 154 -4.96 17.93 -7.01
N LEU A 155 -5.32 16.92 -6.21
CA LEU A 155 -6.73 16.59 -5.98
C LEU A 155 -7.44 17.67 -5.18
N GLN A 156 -6.79 18.31 -4.20
CA GLN A 156 -7.36 19.43 -3.46
C GLN A 156 -7.72 20.60 -4.40
N GLU A 157 -6.86 20.94 -5.35
CA GLU A 157 -7.12 21.99 -6.35
C GLU A 157 -8.35 21.65 -7.20
N VAL A 158 -8.44 20.44 -7.74
CA VAL A 158 -9.57 19.98 -8.55
C VAL A 158 -10.86 19.94 -7.73
N ILE A 159 -10.82 19.43 -6.51
CA ILE A 159 -12.01 19.36 -5.62
C ILE A 159 -12.49 20.78 -5.26
N GLN A 160 -11.56 21.72 -4.99
CA GLN A 160 -11.90 23.11 -4.74
C GLN A 160 -12.56 23.78 -5.97
N GLU A 161 -12.07 23.49 -7.18
CA GLU A 161 -12.70 23.97 -8.41
C GLU A 161 -14.13 23.41 -8.56
N LEU A 162 -14.31 22.11 -8.32
CA LEU A 162 -15.63 21.44 -8.40
C LEU A 162 -16.60 21.88 -7.30
N ALA A 163 -16.08 22.31 -6.15
CA ALA A 163 -16.92 22.83 -5.06
C ALA A 163 -17.52 24.22 -5.35
N ARG A 164 -17.02 24.95 -6.35
CA ARG A 164 -17.59 26.25 -6.77
C ARG A 164 -18.88 26.01 -7.54
N ARG A 165 -20.01 26.43 -6.95
CA ARG A 165 -21.39 26.22 -7.47
C ARG A 165 -21.76 27.04 -8.72
N GLU A 166 -20.82 27.70 -9.37
CA GLU A 166 -21.05 28.60 -10.50
C GLU A 166 -21.26 27.88 -11.85
N ARG A 167 -21.13 26.54 -11.89
CA ARG A 167 -21.21 25.75 -13.11
C ARG A 167 -22.33 24.71 -13.05
N PRO A 168 -22.84 24.23 -14.22
CA PRO A 168 -23.74 23.08 -14.26
C PRO A 168 -23.16 21.90 -13.48
N LEU A 169 -24.03 21.06 -12.91
CA LEU A 169 -23.65 19.89 -12.12
C LEU A 169 -22.65 19.00 -12.89
N GLN A 170 -21.44 18.93 -12.38
CA GLN A 170 -20.33 18.14 -12.97
C GLN A 170 -20.24 16.78 -12.31
N ARG A 171 -19.39 15.89 -12.87
CA ARG A 171 -19.11 14.57 -12.31
C ARG A 171 -17.64 14.42 -12.01
N LEU A 172 -17.34 13.76 -10.87
CA LEU A 172 -16.05 13.21 -10.53
C LEU A 172 -16.21 11.69 -10.43
N ALA A 173 -15.40 10.95 -11.19
CA ALA A 173 -15.43 9.51 -11.17
C ALA A 173 -14.25 8.95 -10.35
N ILE A 174 -14.51 7.92 -9.54
CA ILE A 174 -13.52 7.14 -8.82
C ILE A 174 -13.60 5.72 -9.36
N VAL A 175 -12.48 5.21 -9.87
CA VAL A 175 -12.39 3.88 -10.49
C VAL A 175 -11.73 2.90 -9.53
N GLY A 176 -12.47 1.86 -9.13
CA GLY A 176 -12.07 0.82 -8.19
C GLY A 176 -12.90 0.85 -6.91
N GLY A 177 -13.64 -0.21 -6.64
CA GLY A 177 -14.51 -0.39 -5.47
C GLY A 177 -13.84 -1.04 -4.26
N GLY A 178 -12.51 -1.05 -4.21
CA GLY A 178 -11.72 -1.49 -3.06
C GLY A 178 -11.71 -0.46 -1.91
N PRO A 179 -10.96 -0.73 -0.82
CA PRO A 179 -10.89 0.16 0.34
C PRO A 179 -10.55 1.60 -0.04
N THR A 180 -9.52 1.82 -0.83
CA THR A 180 -9.09 3.16 -1.26
C THR A 180 -10.18 3.94 -1.97
N GLY A 181 -10.87 3.32 -2.94
CA GLY A 181 -11.92 3.99 -3.71
C GLY A 181 -13.14 4.34 -2.86
N VAL A 182 -13.54 3.43 -1.97
CA VAL A 182 -14.68 3.66 -1.06
C VAL A 182 -14.37 4.78 -0.06
N GLU A 183 -13.20 4.76 0.57
CA GLU A 183 -12.76 5.80 1.51
C GLU A 183 -12.68 7.17 0.83
N LEU A 184 -12.10 7.24 -0.38
CA LEU A 184 -12.04 8.46 -1.18
C LEU A 184 -13.45 8.95 -1.57
N ALA A 185 -14.32 8.06 -2.00
CA ALA A 185 -15.68 8.44 -2.41
C ALA A 185 -16.43 9.12 -1.26
N CYS A 186 -16.32 8.57 -0.05
CA CYS A 186 -16.93 9.20 1.14
C CYS A 186 -16.30 10.56 1.46
N LYS A 187 -14.95 10.66 1.47
CA LYS A 187 -14.24 11.91 1.77
C LYS A 187 -14.51 13.00 0.74
N VAL A 188 -14.43 12.67 -0.55
CA VAL A 188 -14.65 13.60 -1.66
C VAL A 188 -16.09 14.08 -1.66
N ALA A 189 -17.07 13.21 -1.41
CA ALA A 189 -18.47 13.60 -1.30
C ALA A 189 -18.71 14.59 -0.13
N ASP A 190 -18.08 14.36 1.03
CA ASP A 190 -18.13 15.30 2.16
C ASP A 190 -17.46 16.66 1.85
N MET A 191 -16.41 16.67 1.02
CA MET A 191 -15.75 17.92 0.61
C MET A 191 -16.58 18.70 -0.41
N LEU A 192 -17.24 18.00 -1.33
CA LEU A 192 -18.05 18.59 -2.42
C LEU A 192 -19.44 19.02 -1.98
N GLN A 193 -20.00 18.46 -0.91
CA GLN A 193 -21.32 18.83 -0.35
C GLN A 193 -22.44 18.96 -1.40
N GLY A 194 -22.46 18.05 -2.39
CA GLY A 194 -23.45 18.02 -3.46
C GLY A 194 -23.23 19.00 -4.61
N SER A 195 -22.14 19.78 -4.64
CA SER A 195 -21.78 20.65 -5.77
C SER A 195 -21.37 19.87 -7.03
N CYS A 196 -21.01 18.60 -6.88
CA CYS A 196 -20.59 17.70 -7.94
C CYS A 196 -21.12 16.28 -7.67
N VAL A 197 -21.48 15.55 -8.70
CA VAL A 197 -21.85 14.13 -8.59
C VAL A 197 -20.59 13.30 -8.45
N VAL A 198 -20.48 12.52 -7.37
CA VAL A 198 -19.42 11.53 -7.19
C VAL A 198 -19.92 10.18 -7.69
N GLU A 199 -19.20 9.58 -8.65
CA GLU A 199 -19.50 8.26 -9.18
C GLU A 199 -18.39 7.29 -8.80
N LEU A 200 -18.74 6.14 -8.18
CA LEU A 200 -17.82 5.06 -7.86
C LEU A 200 -18.04 3.89 -8.83
N ILE A 201 -17.04 3.58 -9.62
CA ILE A 201 -17.11 2.60 -10.71
C ILE A 201 -16.32 1.36 -10.32
N GLU A 202 -16.98 0.20 -10.36
CA GLU A 202 -16.39 -1.09 -10.01
C GLU A 202 -16.77 -2.14 -11.08
N GLN A 203 -15.77 -2.89 -11.56
CA GLN A 203 -15.99 -3.96 -12.54
C GLN A 203 -16.64 -5.21 -11.93
N GLY A 204 -16.45 -5.43 -10.63
CA GLY A 204 -17.06 -6.53 -9.87
C GLY A 204 -18.53 -6.27 -9.60
N ASP A 205 -19.18 -7.28 -9.05
CA ASP A 205 -20.60 -7.24 -8.68
C ASP A 205 -20.85 -6.63 -7.29
N GLN A 206 -19.78 -6.40 -6.50
CA GLN A 206 -19.87 -5.79 -5.17
C GLN A 206 -18.64 -4.96 -4.84
N LEU A 207 -18.82 -3.98 -3.97
CA LEU A 207 -17.73 -3.23 -3.37
C LEU A 207 -17.06 -4.04 -2.26
N LEU A 208 -15.77 -3.75 -1.99
CA LEU A 208 -15.06 -4.31 -0.84
C LEU A 208 -15.17 -5.85 -0.78
N SER A 209 -14.96 -6.53 -1.92
CA SER A 209 -15.15 -7.98 -2.06
C SER A 209 -14.41 -8.81 -1.01
N GLN A 210 -13.28 -8.32 -0.51
CA GLN A 210 -12.45 -8.99 0.50
C GLN A 210 -12.73 -8.50 1.94
N ALA A 211 -13.54 -7.45 2.11
CA ALA A 211 -13.81 -6.88 3.42
C ALA A 211 -14.86 -7.71 4.19
N ARG A 212 -14.80 -7.61 5.51
CA ARG A 212 -15.79 -8.22 6.40
C ARG A 212 -17.18 -7.62 6.19
N ALA A 213 -18.23 -8.44 6.31
CA ALA A 213 -19.61 -8.05 6.01
C ALA A 213 -20.02 -6.76 6.71
N PHE A 214 -19.74 -6.63 8.01
CA PHE A 214 -20.05 -5.41 8.78
C PHE A 214 -19.45 -4.15 8.14
N ASN A 215 -18.16 -4.15 7.81
CA ASN A 215 -17.49 -3.01 7.22
C ASN A 215 -18.06 -2.67 5.83
N ARG A 216 -18.41 -3.68 5.03
CA ARG A 216 -19.09 -3.50 3.73
C ARG A 216 -20.46 -2.85 3.88
N GLU A 217 -21.27 -3.29 4.83
CA GLU A 217 -22.59 -2.71 5.11
C GLU A 217 -22.49 -1.26 5.56
N GLN A 218 -21.54 -0.95 6.47
CA GLN A 218 -21.30 0.42 6.91
C GLN A 218 -20.84 1.32 5.75
N ALA A 219 -19.96 0.81 4.88
CA ALA A 219 -19.49 1.52 3.70
C ALA A 219 -20.64 1.82 2.71
N LEU A 220 -21.46 0.83 2.39
CA LEU A 220 -22.64 1.03 1.52
C LEU A 220 -23.63 2.04 2.10
N SER A 221 -23.86 1.99 3.42
CA SER A 221 -24.69 2.98 4.10
C SER A 221 -24.08 4.39 4.04
N ALA A 222 -22.77 4.52 4.26
CA ALA A 222 -22.06 5.80 4.19
C ALA A 222 -22.11 6.42 2.78
N LEU A 223 -21.90 5.62 1.74
CA LEU A 223 -21.99 6.06 0.33
C LEU A 223 -23.40 6.52 -0.04
N ARG A 224 -24.44 5.78 0.39
CA ARG A 224 -25.85 6.15 0.15
C ARG A 224 -26.23 7.49 0.82
N ARG A 225 -25.81 7.69 2.07
CA ARG A 225 -26.08 8.96 2.79
C ARG A 225 -25.45 10.19 2.13
N ARG A 226 -24.43 9.98 1.29
CA ARG A 226 -23.67 11.00 0.57
C ARG A 226 -24.04 11.11 -0.91
N ASP A 227 -25.10 10.42 -1.33
CA ASP A 227 -25.57 10.39 -2.71
C ASP A 227 -24.48 9.98 -3.72
N VAL A 228 -23.51 9.16 -3.29
CA VAL A 228 -22.49 8.60 -4.18
C VAL A 228 -23.16 7.59 -5.12
N ARG A 229 -23.04 7.81 -6.42
CA ARG A 229 -23.59 6.91 -7.44
C ARG A 229 -22.68 5.71 -7.63
N LEU A 230 -23.25 4.52 -7.46
CA LEU A 230 -22.52 3.26 -7.66
C LEU A 230 -22.77 2.71 -9.05
N ARG A 231 -21.69 2.37 -9.77
CA ARG A 231 -21.70 1.64 -11.05
C ARG A 231 -20.96 0.32 -10.87
N LEU A 232 -21.67 -0.71 -10.46
CA LEU A 232 -21.15 -2.07 -10.37
C LEU A 232 -21.18 -2.76 -11.73
N ARG A 233 -20.40 -3.81 -11.89
CA ARG A 233 -20.24 -4.58 -13.14
C ARG A 233 -19.91 -3.68 -14.34
N THR A 234 -19.26 -2.56 -14.08
CA THR A 234 -18.96 -1.54 -15.09
C THR A 234 -17.45 -1.44 -15.28
N ARG A 235 -17.00 -1.71 -16.48
CA ARG A 235 -15.57 -1.67 -16.84
C ARG A 235 -15.22 -0.36 -17.52
N VAL A 236 -14.10 0.24 -17.12
CA VAL A 236 -13.52 1.39 -17.81
C VAL A 236 -12.64 0.89 -18.95
N GLU A 237 -12.96 1.30 -20.18
CA GLU A 237 -12.22 0.93 -21.40
C GLU A 237 -11.19 1.99 -21.81
N ALA A 238 -11.50 3.27 -21.54
CA ALA A 238 -10.59 4.39 -21.81
C ALA A 238 -10.91 5.58 -20.89
N VAL A 239 -9.90 6.40 -20.67
CA VAL A 239 -9.99 7.68 -19.94
C VAL A 239 -9.57 8.78 -20.89
N ALA A 240 -10.48 9.71 -21.16
CA ALA A 240 -10.22 10.92 -21.91
C ALA A 240 -10.18 12.15 -20.96
N PRO A 241 -9.74 13.33 -21.42
CA PRO A 241 -9.68 14.53 -20.60
C PRO A 241 -11.03 14.97 -20.02
N ASP A 242 -12.13 14.62 -20.66
CA ASP A 242 -13.49 15.10 -20.38
C ASP A 242 -14.54 14.00 -20.24
N HIS A 243 -14.19 12.73 -20.52
CA HIS A 243 -15.11 11.60 -20.40
C HIS A 243 -14.40 10.28 -20.12
N LEU A 244 -15.19 9.31 -19.63
CA LEU A 244 -14.82 7.90 -19.55
C LEU A 244 -15.59 7.11 -20.61
N THR A 245 -14.91 6.18 -21.26
CA THR A 245 -15.58 5.14 -22.04
C THR A 245 -15.79 3.93 -21.15
N LEU A 246 -17.05 3.53 -20.98
CA LEU A 246 -17.48 2.46 -20.11
C LEU A 246 -18.08 1.30 -20.91
N THR A 247 -17.88 0.10 -20.42
CA THR A 247 -18.63 -1.10 -20.85
C THR A 247 -19.52 -1.55 -19.68
N LEU A 248 -20.82 -1.56 -19.91
CA LEU A 248 -21.82 -2.03 -18.97
C LEU A 248 -22.18 -3.49 -19.26
N PRO A 249 -22.62 -4.25 -18.24
CA PRO A 249 -23.08 -5.62 -18.46
C PRO A 249 -24.23 -5.66 -19.47
N ALA A 250 -24.34 -6.76 -20.20
CA ALA A 250 -25.51 -7.02 -21.01
C ALA A 250 -26.78 -6.98 -20.14
N ALA A 251 -27.83 -6.31 -20.63
CA ALA A 251 -29.15 -6.43 -20.00
C ALA A 251 -29.59 -7.91 -20.02
N ALA A 252 -30.50 -8.30 -19.10
CA ALA A 252 -30.88 -9.69 -18.80
C ALA A 252 -31.33 -10.55 -20.00
N ASP A 253 -31.55 -9.98 -21.16
CA ASP A 253 -32.14 -10.62 -22.34
C ASP A 253 -31.12 -11.05 -23.40
N GLY A 254 -29.86 -11.34 -23.04
CA GLY A 254 -28.87 -11.84 -24.00
C GLY A 254 -28.34 -10.78 -24.99
N LEU A 255 -28.59 -9.52 -24.74
CA LEU A 255 -28.07 -8.38 -25.49
C LEU A 255 -26.56 -8.25 -25.26
N ARG A 256 -25.87 -7.70 -26.24
CA ARG A 256 -24.40 -7.42 -26.15
C ARG A 256 -24.14 -6.38 -25.05
N PRO A 257 -22.93 -6.39 -24.41
CA PRO A 257 -22.50 -5.32 -23.52
C PRO A 257 -22.69 -3.95 -24.20
N THR A 258 -23.20 -2.98 -23.46
CA THR A 258 -23.45 -1.62 -23.98
C THR A 258 -22.24 -0.75 -23.68
N ARG A 259 -21.80 0.03 -24.67
CA ARG A 259 -20.77 1.06 -24.50
C ARG A 259 -21.44 2.39 -24.19
N GLU A 260 -20.92 3.09 -23.18
CA GLU A 260 -21.39 4.41 -22.75
C GLU A 260 -20.19 5.37 -22.67
N GLU A 261 -20.38 6.60 -23.11
CA GLU A 261 -19.47 7.70 -22.83
C GLU A 261 -20.06 8.49 -21.65
N LEU A 262 -19.34 8.51 -20.54
CA LEU A 262 -19.71 9.21 -19.32
C LEU A 262 -18.92 10.51 -19.24
N PRO A 263 -19.53 11.69 -19.41
CA PRO A 263 -18.84 12.96 -19.22
C PRO A 263 -18.42 13.13 -17.76
N VAL A 264 -17.13 13.41 -17.54
CA VAL A 264 -16.53 13.63 -16.22
C VAL A 264 -15.54 14.79 -16.27
N ARG A 265 -15.38 15.49 -15.14
CA ARG A 265 -14.38 16.55 -15.00
C ARG A 265 -13.06 16.05 -14.46
N ALA A 266 -13.11 15.00 -13.67
CA ALA A 266 -11.91 14.37 -13.09
C ALA A 266 -12.15 12.87 -12.88
N VAL A 267 -11.07 12.11 -12.97
CA VAL A 267 -11.04 10.67 -12.73
C VAL A 267 -9.98 10.37 -11.69
N ILE A 268 -10.35 9.73 -10.58
CA ILE A 268 -9.39 9.22 -9.59
C ILE A 268 -9.26 7.72 -9.82
N TRP A 269 -8.06 7.27 -10.15
CA TRP A 269 -7.77 5.86 -10.41
C TRP A 269 -7.25 5.18 -9.14
N THR A 270 -8.01 4.26 -8.59
CA THR A 270 -7.66 3.48 -7.39
C THR A 270 -7.66 1.98 -7.63
N ALA A 271 -7.88 1.55 -8.87
CA ALA A 271 -7.98 0.15 -9.24
C ALA A 271 -6.59 -0.48 -9.39
N GLY A 272 -6.42 -1.65 -8.75
CA GLY A 272 -5.29 -2.52 -8.93
C GLY A 272 -3.98 -2.07 -8.30
N LEU A 273 -3.12 -3.07 -8.07
CA LEU A 273 -1.75 -2.88 -7.60
C LEU A 273 -0.78 -3.47 -8.61
N ARG A 274 0.35 -2.82 -8.79
CA ARG A 274 1.48 -3.26 -9.59
C ARG A 274 2.71 -3.36 -8.71
N PHE A 275 3.38 -4.51 -8.77
CA PHE A 275 4.60 -4.79 -8.02
C PHE A 275 5.80 -4.68 -8.96
N GLN A 276 6.75 -3.83 -8.63
CA GLN A 276 7.93 -3.56 -9.45
C GLN A 276 9.18 -3.59 -8.58
N PRO A 277 9.76 -4.78 -8.35
CA PRO A 277 11.08 -4.86 -7.74
C PRO A 277 12.13 -4.20 -8.65
N PRO A 278 13.28 -3.82 -8.12
CA PRO A 278 14.46 -3.51 -8.97
C PRO A 278 14.77 -4.73 -9.85
N LEU A 279 15.48 -4.50 -10.95
CA LEU A 279 15.92 -5.60 -11.81
C LEU A 279 16.87 -6.52 -11.03
N LEU A 280 16.44 -7.75 -10.76
CA LEU A 280 17.25 -8.75 -10.05
C LEU A 280 17.95 -9.67 -11.04
N THR A 281 19.24 -9.93 -10.80
CA THR A 281 20.05 -10.86 -11.57
C THR A 281 20.73 -11.85 -10.60
N PRO A 282 20.47 -13.17 -10.74
CA PRO A 282 19.53 -13.81 -11.64
C PRO A 282 18.07 -13.45 -11.32
N SER A 283 17.19 -13.59 -12.32
CA SER A 283 15.75 -13.30 -12.14
C SER A 283 15.12 -14.24 -11.13
N PRO A 284 14.48 -13.73 -10.07
CA PRO A 284 13.87 -14.56 -9.04
C PRO A 284 12.51 -15.12 -9.50
N PRO A 285 11.99 -16.16 -8.83
CA PRO A 285 10.65 -16.65 -9.07
C PRO A 285 9.61 -15.62 -8.62
N LEU A 286 8.66 -15.29 -9.52
CA LEU A 286 7.55 -14.40 -9.28
C LEU A 286 6.23 -15.17 -9.15
N GLU A 287 5.30 -14.62 -8.39
CA GLU A 287 3.88 -15.00 -8.47
C GLU A 287 3.23 -14.41 -9.73
N LEU A 288 2.07 -14.92 -10.12
CA LEU A 288 1.29 -14.37 -11.23
C LEU A 288 0.91 -12.88 -11.02
N SER A 289 0.83 -12.46 -9.78
CA SER A 289 0.63 -11.05 -9.40
C SER A 289 1.84 -10.15 -9.66
N GLY A 290 3.03 -10.72 -9.86
CA GLY A 290 4.31 -9.99 -9.93
C GLY A 290 5.01 -9.84 -8.57
N ARG A 291 4.46 -10.39 -7.48
CA ARG A 291 5.11 -10.41 -6.15
C ARG A 291 6.27 -11.41 -6.13
N LEU A 292 7.30 -11.09 -5.34
CA LEU A 292 8.44 -11.97 -5.13
C LEU A 292 8.06 -13.13 -4.20
N ARG A 293 8.34 -14.37 -4.61
CA ARG A 293 8.09 -15.56 -3.80
C ARG A 293 9.09 -15.66 -2.67
N CYS A 294 8.58 -15.79 -1.45
CA CYS A 294 9.39 -15.83 -0.24
C CYS A 294 9.16 -17.11 0.57
N HIS A 295 10.22 -17.54 1.26
CA HIS A 295 10.09 -18.52 2.32
C HIS A 295 9.29 -17.95 3.51
N PRO A 296 8.77 -18.80 4.41
CA PRO A 296 8.08 -18.34 5.62
C PRO A 296 8.93 -17.39 6.48
N ASP A 297 10.25 -17.48 6.43
CA ASP A 297 11.20 -16.62 7.15
C ASP A 297 11.49 -15.28 6.45
N LEU A 298 10.71 -14.93 5.42
CA LEU A 298 10.81 -13.72 4.60
C LEU A 298 12.00 -13.69 3.62
N ARG A 299 12.83 -14.73 3.54
CA ARG A 299 13.87 -14.77 2.52
C ARG A 299 13.29 -14.96 1.14
N LEU A 300 13.90 -14.30 0.16
CA LEU A 300 13.63 -14.54 -1.26
C LEU A 300 13.99 -16.00 -1.61
N VAL A 301 13.09 -16.69 -2.30
CA VAL A 301 13.36 -18.10 -2.71
C VAL A 301 14.62 -18.17 -3.54
N GLY A 302 15.54 -19.07 -3.13
CA GLY A 302 16.84 -19.26 -3.75
C GLY A 302 17.97 -18.38 -3.21
N HIS A 303 17.69 -17.52 -2.21
CA HIS A 303 18.69 -16.61 -1.63
C HIS A 303 18.71 -16.71 -0.10
N GLY A 304 19.91 -16.72 0.48
CA GLY A 304 20.12 -16.80 1.92
C GLY A 304 20.15 -15.43 2.60
N ASP A 305 20.53 -14.40 1.88
CA ASP A 305 20.91 -13.06 2.34
C ASP A 305 19.97 -11.93 1.81
N VAL A 306 18.93 -12.29 1.04
CA VAL A 306 17.95 -11.35 0.50
C VAL A 306 16.58 -11.59 1.14
N PHE A 307 16.05 -10.59 1.83
CA PHE A 307 14.77 -10.60 2.48
C PHE A 307 13.78 -9.70 1.73
N VAL A 308 12.49 -10.03 1.78
CA VAL A 308 11.45 -9.23 1.13
C VAL A 308 10.33 -8.97 2.13
N VAL A 309 9.87 -7.73 2.22
CA VAL A 309 8.80 -7.32 3.13
C VAL A 309 7.77 -6.41 2.46
N GLY A 310 6.62 -6.31 3.08
CA GLY A 310 5.50 -5.47 2.62
C GLY A 310 4.79 -6.04 1.40
N ASP A 311 4.21 -5.15 0.61
CA ASP A 311 3.36 -5.52 -0.53
C ASP A 311 4.08 -6.39 -1.55
N LEU A 312 5.39 -6.20 -1.69
CA LEU A 312 6.23 -6.93 -2.65
C LEU A 312 6.38 -8.41 -2.29
N ALA A 313 6.34 -8.77 -0.99
CA ALA A 313 6.56 -10.13 -0.52
C ALA A 313 5.32 -11.02 -0.70
N SER A 314 5.46 -12.14 -1.39
CA SER A 314 4.50 -13.25 -1.38
C SER A 314 5.01 -14.34 -0.46
N VAL A 315 4.52 -14.36 0.76
CA VAL A 315 4.93 -15.32 1.79
C VAL A 315 3.92 -16.45 1.83
N ALA A 316 4.39 -17.68 1.64
CA ALA A 316 3.56 -18.85 1.86
C ALA A 316 3.21 -18.94 3.35
N GLY A 317 1.93 -18.90 3.66
CA GLY A 317 1.45 -19.14 5.02
C GLY A 317 1.75 -20.57 5.47
N PRO A 318 1.64 -20.87 6.78
CA PRO A 318 1.65 -22.24 7.24
C PRO A 318 0.60 -23.01 6.44
N GLN A 319 0.85 -24.29 6.19
CA GLN A 319 -0.02 -25.16 5.37
C GLN A 319 -1.42 -25.30 6.00
N THR A 320 -2.21 -24.23 5.87
CA THR A 320 -3.66 -24.28 6.09
C THR A 320 -4.30 -24.55 4.75
N ASP A 321 -5.29 -25.41 4.69
CA ASP A 321 -6.08 -25.65 3.50
C ASP A 321 -7.34 -24.76 3.52
N PRO A 322 -7.46 -23.76 2.63
CA PRO A 322 -6.49 -23.28 1.63
C PRO A 322 -5.35 -22.42 2.26
N PRO A 323 -4.16 -22.41 1.63
CA PRO A 323 -3.03 -21.60 2.12
C PRO A 323 -3.40 -20.12 2.09
N SER A 324 -3.55 -19.52 3.27
CA SER A 324 -3.82 -18.09 3.40
C SER A 324 -2.52 -17.30 3.21
N GLN A 325 -2.37 -16.65 2.07
CA GLN A 325 -1.31 -15.68 1.88
C GLN A 325 -1.64 -14.37 2.60
N ALA A 326 -0.66 -13.80 3.29
CA ALA A 326 -0.80 -12.49 3.88
C ALA A 326 -1.09 -11.42 2.78
N PRO A 327 -2.14 -10.59 2.95
CA PRO A 327 -2.52 -9.60 1.94
C PRO A 327 -1.47 -8.46 1.84
N PRO A 328 -1.35 -7.78 0.68
CA PRO A 328 -0.48 -6.62 0.53
C PRO A 328 -1.08 -5.40 1.25
N THR A 329 -0.78 -5.27 2.53
CA THR A 329 -1.31 -4.18 3.38
C THR A 329 -0.23 -3.61 4.30
N ALA A 330 -0.40 -2.35 4.70
CA ALA A 330 0.47 -1.70 5.69
C ALA A 330 0.51 -2.49 7.02
N GLN A 331 -0.58 -3.16 7.40
CA GLN A 331 -0.64 -3.98 8.62
C GLN A 331 0.29 -5.20 8.52
N VAL A 332 0.34 -5.87 7.38
CA VAL A 332 1.26 -6.99 7.13
C VAL A 332 2.70 -6.50 7.11
N ALA A 333 2.98 -5.42 6.37
CA ALA A 333 4.31 -4.84 6.28
C ALA A 333 4.86 -4.46 7.67
N PHE A 334 4.02 -3.86 8.51
CA PHE A 334 4.36 -3.49 9.88
C PHE A 334 4.70 -4.70 10.77
N GLN A 335 3.98 -5.83 10.60
CA GLN A 335 4.27 -7.06 11.36
C GLN A 335 5.47 -7.83 10.81
N GLN A 336 5.73 -7.76 9.50
CA GLN A 336 6.91 -8.40 8.90
C GLN A 336 8.21 -7.72 9.31
N ALA A 337 8.22 -6.42 9.48
CA ALA A 337 9.43 -5.63 9.74
C ALA A 337 10.26 -6.13 10.95
N PRO A 338 9.71 -6.34 12.15
CA PRO A 338 10.48 -6.85 13.29
C PRO A 338 10.95 -8.30 13.09
N VAL A 339 10.19 -9.13 12.34
CA VAL A 339 10.61 -10.50 12.01
C VAL A 339 11.77 -10.48 11.02
N ALA A 340 11.68 -9.66 9.96
CA ALA A 340 12.77 -9.47 9.02
C ALA A 340 14.05 -8.97 9.71
N ALA A 341 13.91 -8.00 10.64
CA ALA A 341 15.05 -7.49 11.40
C ALA A 341 15.74 -8.58 12.25
N ARG A 342 14.97 -9.46 12.92
CA ARG A 342 15.54 -10.60 13.64
C ARG A 342 16.20 -11.58 12.69
N ASN A 343 15.53 -11.93 11.61
CA ASN A 343 16.02 -12.91 10.66
C ASN A 343 17.27 -12.44 9.91
N VAL A 344 17.39 -11.15 9.62
CA VAL A 344 18.63 -10.56 9.09
C VAL A 344 19.79 -10.79 10.07
N MET A 345 19.60 -10.50 11.36
CA MET A 345 20.63 -10.70 12.38
C MET A 345 20.98 -12.17 12.57
N HIS A 346 19.98 -13.05 12.65
CA HIS A 346 20.19 -14.50 12.74
C HIS A 346 20.92 -15.06 11.51
N ALA A 347 20.56 -14.58 10.30
CA ALA A 347 21.24 -14.99 9.08
C ALA A 347 22.73 -14.59 9.11
N LEU A 348 23.05 -13.36 9.53
CA LEU A 348 24.43 -12.89 9.65
C LEU A 348 25.22 -13.67 10.72
N ALA A 349 24.56 -14.10 11.80
CA ALA A 349 25.14 -14.91 12.85
C ALA A 349 25.18 -16.43 12.52
N GLY A 350 24.56 -16.87 11.42
CA GLY A 350 24.41 -18.29 11.08
C GLY A 350 23.42 -19.04 11.98
N GLU A 351 22.49 -18.32 12.61
CA GLU A 351 21.47 -18.85 13.51
C GLU A 351 20.19 -19.27 12.75
N PRO A 352 19.34 -20.13 13.36
CA PRO A 352 18.04 -20.49 12.78
C PRO A 352 17.13 -19.29 12.62
N LEU A 353 16.39 -19.23 11.49
CA LEU A 353 15.44 -18.15 11.21
C LEU A 353 14.04 -18.47 11.70
N GLU A 354 13.30 -17.45 12.07
CA GLU A 354 11.93 -17.54 12.56
C GLU A 354 10.92 -17.38 11.40
N PRO A 355 9.84 -18.18 11.35
CA PRO A 355 8.80 -17.98 10.38
C PRO A 355 7.95 -16.74 10.73
N PHE A 356 7.53 -15.99 9.71
CA PHE A 356 6.52 -14.94 9.85
C PHE A 356 5.13 -15.57 9.96
N LEU A 357 4.45 -15.27 11.05
CA LEU A 357 3.07 -15.68 11.28
C LEU A 357 2.17 -14.44 11.19
N TRP A 358 1.30 -14.42 10.18
CA TRP A 358 0.34 -13.36 9.99
C TRP A 358 -0.74 -13.38 11.07
N ASN A 359 -0.88 -12.27 11.80
CA ASN A 359 -1.96 -12.07 12.76
C ASN A 359 -2.92 -10.99 12.23
N ASP A 360 -4.14 -11.39 11.86
CA ASP A 360 -5.16 -10.46 11.40
C ASP A 360 -5.76 -9.67 12.58
N LEU A 361 -5.33 -8.43 12.74
CA LEU A 361 -5.82 -7.52 13.77
C LEU A 361 -7.19 -6.89 13.43
N GLY A 362 -7.73 -7.21 12.26
CA GLY A 362 -8.99 -6.67 11.78
C GLY A 362 -8.84 -5.56 10.74
N GLU A 363 -9.96 -4.94 10.40
CA GLU A 363 -10.09 -3.94 9.35
C GLU A 363 -10.61 -2.61 9.92
N MET A 364 -10.09 -1.51 9.40
CA MET A 364 -10.57 -0.16 9.69
C MET A 364 -10.73 0.61 8.37
N LEU A 365 -11.91 1.20 8.15
CA LEU A 365 -12.20 2.02 6.97
C LEU A 365 -12.59 3.43 7.40
N SER A 366 -12.07 4.44 6.71
CA SER A 366 -12.52 5.83 6.82
C SER A 366 -13.80 6.00 5.98
N LEU A 367 -14.91 6.39 6.58
CA LEU A 367 -16.20 6.48 5.90
C LEU A 367 -16.70 7.93 5.78
N GLY A 368 -15.76 8.86 5.62
CA GLY A 368 -16.00 10.28 5.52
C GLY A 368 -15.35 11.09 6.63
N LYS A 369 -15.70 12.37 6.77
CA LYS A 369 -15.19 13.24 7.83
C LYS A 369 -15.74 12.82 9.18
N GLY A 370 -14.86 12.51 10.13
CA GLY A 370 -15.24 12.11 11.49
C GLY A 370 -15.95 10.75 11.60
N GLU A 371 -16.02 9.95 10.54
CA GLU A 371 -16.67 8.65 10.52
C GLU A 371 -15.72 7.53 10.07
N ALA A 372 -15.86 6.38 10.69
CA ALA A 372 -15.13 5.16 10.34
C ALA A 372 -15.95 3.91 10.62
N SER A 373 -15.52 2.78 10.11
CA SER A 373 -15.92 1.45 10.59
C SER A 373 -14.69 0.65 11.02
N LEU A 374 -14.89 -0.22 11.99
CA LEU A 374 -13.85 -1.07 12.55
C LEU A 374 -14.41 -2.45 12.85
N THR A 375 -13.67 -3.48 12.48
CA THR A 375 -13.94 -4.87 12.86
C THR A 375 -12.63 -5.55 13.22
N GLY A 376 -12.46 -5.99 14.45
CA GLY A 376 -11.23 -6.66 14.89
C GLY A 376 -11.28 -7.01 16.37
N GLY A 377 -10.57 -8.09 16.78
CA GLY A 377 -10.52 -8.52 18.17
C GLY A 377 -11.90 -8.85 18.79
N GLY A 378 -12.87 -9.31 17.98
CA GLY A 378 -14.24 -9.55 18.43
C GLY A 378 -15.12 -8.30 18.56
N LEU A 379 -14.58 -7.11 18.24
CA LEU A 379 -15.27 -5.83 18.33
C LEU A 379 -15.70 -5.35 16.95
N THR A 380 -16.91 -4.80 16.85
CA THR A 380 -17.41 -4.05 15.68
C THR A 380 -17.87 -2.66 16.13
N LEU A 381 -17.36 -1.63 15.50
CA LEU A 381 -17.72 -0.23 15.78
C LEU A 381 -17.94 0.54 14.48
N ALA A 382 -18.82 1.54 14.52
CA ALA A 382 -19.06 2.46 13.42
C ALA A 382 -19.23 3.89 13.90
N GLY A 383 -19.11 4.86 12.99
CA GLY A 383 -19.29 6.30 13.27
C GLY A 383 -18.10 6.92 14.01
N ALA A 384 -18.39 7.94 14.83
CA ALA A 384 -17.39 8.72 15.56
C ALA A 384 -16.53 7.89 16.55
N PRO A 385 -17.07 6.91 17.31
CA PRO A 385 -16.25 6.06 18.17
C PRO A 385 -15.21 5.26 17.38
N ALA A 386 -15.59 4.69 16.24
CA ALA A 386 -14.67 3.96 15.35
C ALA A 386 -13.61 4.90 14.77
N PHE A 387 -13.99 6.12 14.39
CA PHE A 387 -13.04 7.14 13.91
C PHE A 387 -12.00 7.50 14.97
N LEU A 388 -12.43 7.75 16.22
CA LEU A 388 -11.52 8.07 17.31
C LEU A 388 -10.55 6.91 17.60
N LEU A 389 -11.06 5.68 17.66
CA LEU A 389 -10.23 4.51 17.90
C LEU A 389 -9.22 4.26 16.76
N ARG A 390 -9.66 4.42 15.49
CA ARG A 390 -8.78 4.36 14.32
C ARG A 390 -7.66 5.41 14.41
N ARG A 391 -8.00 6.65 14.78
CA ARG A 391 -7.02 7.74 14.94
C ARG A 391 -6.00 7.44 16.02
N LEU A 392 -6.43 6.92 17.17
CA LEU A 392 -5.54 6.50 18.28
C LEU A 392 -4.66 5.31 17.86
N ALA A 393 -5.23 4.30 17.19
CA ALA A 393 -4.46 3.15 16.71
C ALA A 393 -3.38 3.57 15.70
N TYR A 394 -3.66 4.55 14.83
CA TYR A 394 -2.67 5.03 13.88
C TYR A 394 -1.63 5.96 14.52
N LEU A 395 -1.99 6.71 15.55
CA LEU A 395 -1.03 7.50 16.33
C LEU A 395 0.10 6.62 16.89
N THR A 396 -0.25 5.46 17.47
CA THR A 396 0.74 4.52 18.02
C THR A 396 1.59 3.82 16.95
N ARG A 397 1.16 3.90 15.68
CA ARG A 397 1.88 3.32 14.53
C ARG A 397 2.68 4.36 13.73
N LEU A 398 2.65 5.64 14.12
CA LEU A 398 3.56 6.64 13.54
C LEU A 398 5.01 6.31 13.91
N PRO A 399 5.98 6.54 13.00
CA PRO A 399 7.37 6.19 13.25
C PRO A 399 8.02 7.09 14.30
N GLY A 400 8.57 6.48 15.35
CA GLY A 400 9.30 7.16 16.40
C GLY A 400 8.44 7.86 17.47
N LEU A 401 8.78 7.63 18.73
CA LEU A 401 8.09 8.23 19.87
C LEU A 401 8.03 9.77 19.82
N PRO A 402 9.09 10.50 19.42
CA PRO A 402 9.03 11.96 19.28
C PRO A 402 7.94 12.43 18.32
N GLN A 403 7.76 11.76 17.18
CA GLN A 403 6.69 12.09 16.23
C GLN A 403 5.31 11.80 16.81
N GLN A 404 5.13 10.66 17.47
CA GLN A 404 3.87 10.31 18.13
C GLN A 404 3.45 11.36 19.16
N LEU A 405 4.39 11.77 20.05
CA LEU A 405 4.13 12.78 21.07
C LEU A 405 3.81 14.15 20.47
N ARG A 406 4.55 14.56 19.42
CA ARG A 406 4.32 15.81 18.72
C ARG A 406 2.94 15.88 18.09
N VAL A 407 2.53 14.79 17.42
CA VAL A 407 1.21 14.68 16.79
C VAL A 407 0.10 14.65 17.87
N ALA A 408 0.28 13.87 18.93
CA ALA A 408 -0.67 13.84 20.04
C ALA A 408 -0.87 15.22 20.68
N ALA A 409 0.22 15.97 20.92
CA ALA A 409 0.15 17.33 21.43
C ALA A 409 -0.59 18.28 20.48
N GLY A 410 -0.34 18.18 19.15
CA GLY A 410 -1.07 18.93 18.13
C GLY A 410 -2.57 18.67 18.18
N TRP A 411 -2.99 17.42 18.29
CA TRP A 411 -4.40 17.04 18.37
C TRP A 411 -5.11 17.52 19.63
N LEU A 412 -4.38 17.73 20.72
CA LEU A 412 -4.94 18.30 21.96
C LEU A 412 -5.03 19.83 21.87
N ALA A 413 -4.12 20.48 21.16
CA ALA A 413 -4.10 21.93 21.00
C ALA A 413 -5.13 22.46 19.98
N ASP A 414 -5.48 21.66 18.98
CA ASP A 414 -6.48 22.01 17.94
C ASP A 414 -7.95 21.76 18.41
N ARG A 415 -8.19 21.43 19.68
CA ARG A 415 -9.51 21.36 20.34
C ARG A 415 -9.83 22.66 21.07
#